data_995467e0907302125df546e5592639e6
#
_entry.id   995467e0907302125df546e5592639e6
#
_cell.length_a   1.000
_cell.length_b   1.000
_cell.length_c   1.000
_cell.angle_alpha   90.00
_cell.angle_beta   90.00
_cell.angle_gamma   90.00
#
_symmetry.space_group_name_H-M   'P 1'
#
loop_
_entity.id
_entity.type
_entity.pdbx_description
1 polymer ?
#
loop_
_entity_poly.entity_id
_entity_poly.type
_entity_poly.pdbx_seq_one_letter_code
_entity_poly.pdbx_strand_id
1 'polypeptide(L)'
;MRKMLYTIWFLGSLLHVGCTKDNYIDTGISNGRYHGNLMQYMASNSYDWDSTILLVRHAGEEMVRLFEGKDPAHKEITFFGITNHSIRRHLLEFGHKRVSDLDPEWCREMLLRHVI
;
A
#
# COMPACT_ATOMS: atom_id res chain seq x y z
N MET A 1 -27.53 -23.87 -48.55
CA MET A 1 -26.06 -23.91 -48.50
C MET A 1 -25.40 -22.52 -48.51
N ARG A 2 -25.74 -21.65 -49.43
CA ARG A 2 -25.15 -20.26 -49.45
C ARG A 2 -25.39 -19.47 -48.18
N LYS A 3 -26.56 -19.55 -47.61
CA LYS A 3 -26.91 -18.83 -46.36
C LYS A 3 -26.14 -19.38 -45.15
N MET A 4 -25.87 -20.69 -45.09
CA MET A 4 -25.06 -21.28 -44.02
C MET A 4 -23.59 -20.85 -44.11
N LEU A 5 -23.03 -20.71 -45.30
CA LEU A 5 -21.68 -20.22 -45.52
C LEU A 5 -21.47 -18.79 -45.04
N TYR A 6 -22.42 -17.90 -45.26
CA TYR A 6 -22.38 -16.52 -44.75
C TYR A 6 -22.48 -16.47 -43.22
N THR A 7 -23.28 -17.36 -42.59
CA THR A 7 -23.41 -17.41 -41.14
C THR A 7 -22.11 -17.89 -40.49
N ILE A 8 -21.44 -18.85 -41.08
CA ILE A 8 -20.14 -19.36 -40.58
C ILE A 8 -19.06 -18.30 -40.76
N TRP A 9 -19.08 -17.56 -41.87
CA TRP A 9 -18.14 -16.48 -42.13
C TRP A 9 -18.33 -15.29 -41.17
N PHE A 10 -19.57 -14.95 -40.84
CA PHE A 10 -19.91 -13.90 -39.89
C PHE A 10 -19.53 -14.31 -38.44
N LEU A 11 -19.76 -15.57 -38.05
CA LEU A 11 -19.35 -16.09 -36.75
C LEU A 11 -17.82 -16.13 -36.60
N GLY A 12 -17.10 -16.48 -37.66
CA GLY A 12 -15.64 -16.50 -37.70
C GLY A 12 -15.00 -15.11 -37.53
N SER A 13 -15.64 -14.07 -38.06
CA SER A 13 -15.14 -12.69 -37.94
C SER A 13 -15.30 -12.08 -36.54
N LEU A 14 -16.24 -12.58 -35.74
CA LEU A 14 -16.44 -12.13 -34.36
C LEU A 14 -15.36 -12.66 -33.40
N LEU A 15 -14.63 -13.70 -33.77
CA LEU A 15 -13.56 -14.27 -32.95
C LEU A 15 -12.24 -13.51 -33.03
N HIS A 16 -12.12 -12.53 -33.93
CA HIS A 16 -10.91 -11.71 -34.11
C HIS A 16 -10.93 -10.39 -33.33
N VAL A 17 -11.97 -10.09 -32.54
CA VAL A 17 -11.96 -8.98 -31.61
C VAL A 17 -11.21 -9.40 -30.35
N GLY A 18 -9.96 -9.80 -30.51
CA GLY A 18 -9.06 -10.02 -29.40
C GLY A 18 -8.56 -8.69 -28.84
N CYS A 19 -8.16 -8.69 -27.59
CA CYS A 19 -7.54 -7.55 -26.92
C CYS A 19 -6.45 -6.94 -27.78
N THR A 20 -6.72 -5.78 -28.36
CA THR A 20 -5.72 -4.99 -29.07
C THR A 20 -4.84 -4.29 -28.02
N LYS A 21 -3.59 -4.00 -28.40
CA LYS A 21 -2.65 -3.25 -27.56
C LYS A 21 -3.21 -1.87 -27.12
N ASP A 22 -4.22 -1.39 -27.82
CA ASP A 22 -4.86 -0.09 -27.59
C ASP A 22 -5.76 -0.08 -26.32
N ASN A 23 -6.04 -1.25 -25.74
CA ASN A 23 -6.73 -1.36 -24.46
C ASN A 23 -5.79 -1.26 -23.25
N TYR A 24 -4.51 -1.04 -23.49
CA TYR A 24 -3.52 -0.85 -22.43
C TYR A 24 -3.59 0.60 -21.94
N ILE A 25 -4.05 0.82 -20.73
CA ILE A 25 -3.96 2.12 -20.09
C ILE A 25 -2.51 2.29 -19.64
N ASP A 26 -1.80 3.21 -20.27
CA ASP A 26 -0.47 3.60 -19.82
C ASP A 26 -0.62 4.40 -18.52
N THR A 27 -0.34 3.75 -17.40
CA THR A 27 -0.39 4.35 -16.06
C THR A 27 0.88 5.11 -15.71
N GLY A 28 1.78 5.29 -16.66
CA GLY A 28 3.06 5.97 -16.49
C GLY A 28 4.18 5.05 -15.98
N ILE A 29 5.35 5.63 -15.80
CA ILE A 29 6.53 4.90 -15.31
C ILE A 29 6.42 4.79 -13.79
N SER A 30 6.27 3.57 -13.29
CA SER A 30 6.38 3.29 -11.86
C SER A 30 7.84 3.43 -11.43
N ASN A 31 8.16 4.50 -10.70
CA ASN A 31 9.46 4.65 -10.08
C ASN A 31 9.42 4.02 -8.68
N GLY A 32 10.07 2.87 -8.52
CA GLY A 32 10.14 2.16 -7.24
C GLY A 32 11.08 2.78 -6.21
N ARG A 33 11.66 3.95 -6.49
CA ARG A 33 12.59 4.64 -5.59
C ARG A 33 12.02 5.98 -5.15
N TYR A 34 12.09 6.22 -3.84
CA TYR A 34 11.77 7.50 -3.23
C TYR A 34 13.05 8.14 -2.67
N HIS A 35 13.26 9.42 -2.93
CA HIS A 35 14.40 10.18 -2.41
C HIS A 35 14.06 10.74 -1.02
N GLY A 36 14.31 9.97 0.01
CA GLY A 36 14.03 10.32 1.39
C GLY A 36 13.90 9.07 2.27
N ASN A 37 13.65 9.29 3.55
CA ASN A 37 13.40 8.20 4.49
C ASN A 37 11.94 7.72 4.47
N LEU A 38 11.66 6.64 5.18
CA LEU A 38 10.32 6.04 5.23
C LEU A 38 9.26 6.99 5.81
N MET A 39 9.60 7.77 6.85
CA MET A 39 8.69 8.76 7.42
C MET A 39 8.32 9.85 6.42
N GLN A 40 9.28 10.32 5.64
CA GLN A 40 9.06 11.31 4.58
C GLN A 40 8.20 10.74 3.44
N TYR A 41 8.46 9.48 3.07
CA TYR A 41 7.63 8.79 2.08
C TYR A 41 6.17 8.70 2.53
N MET A 42 5.94 8.26 3.76
CA MET A 42 4.59 8.16 4.32
C MET A 42 3.91 9.53 4.40
N ALA A 43 4.64 10.59 4.78
CA ALA A 43 4.11 11.94 4.83
C ALA A 43 3.73 12.50 3.45
N SER A 44 4.45 12.12 2.40
CA SER A 44 4.14 12.51 1.02
C SER A 44 2.92 11.78 0.45
N ASN A 45 2.50 10.67 1.07
CA ASN A 45 1.35 9.86 0.70
C ASN A 45 0.36 9.73 1.87
N SER A 46 -0.05 10.85 2.42
CA SER A 46 -0.85 10.94 3.65
C SER A 46 -2.18 10.18 3.60
N TYR A 47 -2.79 10.11 2.43
CA TYR A 47 -4.04 9.36 2.24
C TYR A 47 -3.92 7.90 2.68
N ASP A 48 -2.77 7.27 2.46
CA ASP A 48 -2.53 5.87 2.81
C ASP A 48 -1.85 5.70 4.17
N TRP A 49 -1.10 6.71 4.67
CA TRP A 49 -0.14 6.50 5.74
C TRP A 49 -0.24 7.45 6.94
N ASP A 50 -1.17 8.39 6.95
CA ASP A 50 -1.32 9.35 8.07
C ASP A 50 -1.46 8.68 9.43
N SER A 51 -2.34 7.70 9.54
CA SER A 51 -2.54 6.95 10.78
C SER A 51 -1.33 6.10 11.14
N THR A 52 -0.59 5.62 10.16
CA THR A 52 0.67 4.88 10.37
C THR A 52 1.74 5.78 10.97
N ILE A 53 1.86 7.02 10.49
CA ILE A 53 2.76 8.01 11.07
C ILE A 53 2.40 8.29 12.52
N LEU A 54 1.11 8.45 12.83
CA LEU A 54 0.63 8.63 14.21
C LEU A 54 0.96 7.42 15.07
N LEU A 55 0.82 6.21 14.53
CA LEU A 55 1.16 4.97 15.21
C LEU A 55 2.66 4.91 15.57
N VAL A 56 3.53 5.24 14.62
CA VAL A 56 4.98 5.28 14.82
C VAL A 56 5.35 6.30 15.91
N ARG A 57 4.79 7.50 15.85
CA ARG A 57 5.04 8.55 16.85
C ARG A 57 4.53 8.16 18.23
N HIS A 58 3.37 7.55 18.28
CA HIS A 58 2.77 7.11 19.54
C HIS A 58 3.54 5.95 20.19
N ALA A 59 4.18 5.11 19.38
CA ALA A 59 5.04 4.02 19.83
C ALA A 59 6.36 4.50 20.47
N GLY A 60 6.75 5.76 20.26
CA GLY A 60 7.87 6.41 20.91
C GLY A 60 9.02 6.81 19.98
N GLU A 61 9.95 7.57 20.54
CA GLU A 61 11.11 8.16 19.83
C GLU A 61 12.02 7.12 19.15
N GLU A 62 12.19 5.97 19.79
CA GLU A 62 12.98 4.87 19.23
C GLU A 62 12.43 4.39 17.89
N MET A 63 11.10 4.26 17.81
CA MET A 63 10.42 3.86 16.57
C MET A 63 10.50 4.96 15.50
N VAL A 64 10.39 6.22 15.90
CA VAL A 64 10.58 7.36 14.98
C VAL A 64 11.99 7.34 14.37
N ARG A 65 13.02 7.13 15.18
CA ARG A 65 14.41 7.03 14.71
C ARG A 65 14.61 5.85 13.76
N LEU A 66 14.02 4.70 14.07
CA LEU A 66 14.09 3.52 13.21
C LEU A 66 13.49 3.82 11.83
N PHE A 67 12.31 4.42 11.79
CA PHE A 67 11.61 4.75 10.54
C PHE A 67 12.23 5.94 9.79
N GLU A 68 12.99 6.77 10.45
CA GLU A 68 13.79 7.84 9.82
C GLU A 68 15.15 7.35 9.30
N GLY A 69 15.52 6.09 9.54
CA GLY A 69 16.83 5.55 9.17
C GLY A 69 17.98 6.08 10.04
N LYS A 70 17.68 6.56 11.24
CA LYS A 70 18.65 7.15 12.18
C LYS A 70 19.10 6.19 13.29
N ASP A 71 18.59 4.96 13.28
CA ASP A 71 19.05 3.92 14.20
C ASP A 71 20.41 3.36 13.71
N PRO A 72 21.50 3.51 14.49
CA PRO A 72 22.82 3.04 14.07
C PRO A 72 22.90 1.52 13.87
N ALA A 73 22.08 0.77 14.63
CA ALA A 73 22.04 -0.70 14.57
C ALA A 73 21.21 -1.20 13.38
N HIS A 74 20.24 -0.43 12.91
CA HIS A 74 19.29 -0.82 11.86
C HIS A 74 19.11 0.31 10.86
N LYS A 75 20.13 0.56 10.06
CA LYS A 75 20.12 1.65 9.06
C LYS A 75 19.19 1.38 7.89
N GLU A 76 19.00 0.12 7.56
CA GLU A 76 18.13 -0.32 6.48
C GLU A 76 17.09 -1.29 7.06
N ILE A 77 15.84 -1.04 6.77
CA ILE A 77 14.72 -1.88 7.18
C ILE A 77 13.80 -2.14 6.00
N THR A 78 13.14 -3.27 6.04
CA THR A 78 11.98 -3.55 5.18
C THR A 78 10.72 -3.45 6.02
N PHE A 79 9.82 -2.55 5.66
CA PHE A 79 8.56 -2.37 6.34
C PHE A 79 7.39 -2.91 5.52
N PHE A 80 6.70 -3.89 6.07
CA PHE A 80 5.44 -4.38 5.50
C PHE A 80 4.30 -3.49 5.98
N GLY A 81 3.98 -2.48 5.19
CA GLY A 81 3.18 -1.34 5.61
C GLY A 81 1.78 -1.67 6.13
N ILE A 82 1.47 -1.14 7.29
CA ILE A 82 0.12 -1.11 7.86
C ILE A 82 -0.52 0.21 7.42
N THR A 83 -1.48 0.16 6.52
CA THR A 83 -2.12 1.35 5.97
C THR A 83 -3.18 1.92 6.91
N ASN A 84 -3.60 3.17 6.64
CA ASN A 84 -4.71 3.84 7.32
C ASN A 84 -5.98 2.96 7.41
N HIS A 85 -6.25 2.19 6.37
CA HIS A 85 -7.40 1.30 6.30
C HIS A 85 -7.37 0.22 7.38
N SER A 86 -6.23 -0.43 7.56
CA SER A 86 -6.03 -1.46 8.57
C SER A 86 -6.10 -0.89 9.98
N ILE A 87 -5.50 0.27 10.21
CA ILE A 87 -5.51 0.95 11.51
C ILE A 87 -6.93 1.37 11.87
N ARG A 88 -7.65 2.00 10.95
CA ARG A 88 -9.05 2.39 11.15
C ARG A 88 -9.93 1.20 11.50
N ARG A 89 -9.77 0.10 10.79
CA ARG A 89 -10.52 -1.13 11.06
C ARG A 89 -10.25 -1.65 12.47
N HIS A 90 -8.99 -1.73 12.86
CA HIS A 90 -8.60 -2.13 14.21
C HIS A 90 -9.23 -1.25 15.30
N LEU A 91 -9.15 0.07 15.14
CA LEU A 91 -9.75 1.02 16.07
C LEU A 91 -11.26 0.78 16.24
N LEU A 92 -11.97 0.59 15.14
CA LEU A 92 -13.41 0.32 15.15
C LEU A 92 -13.75 -1.01 15.82
N GLU A 93 -13.01 -2.06 15.52
CA GLU A 93 -13.25 -3.40 16.07
C GLU A 93 -13.03 -3.45 17.59
N PHE A 94 -12.09 -2.68 18.12
CA PHE A 94 -11.73 -2.66 19.54
C PHE A 94 -12.29 -1.45 20.29
N GLY A 95 -13.16 -0.66 19.69
CA GLY A 95 -13.88 0.43 20.34
C GLY A 95 -13.03 1.66 20.65
N HIS A 96 -11.90 1.84 19.96
CA HIS A 96 -11.06 3.02 20.08
C HIS A 96 -11.46 4.09 19.07
N LYS A 97 -11.29 5.36 19.43
CA LYS A 97 -11.59 6.50 18.55
C LYS A 97 -10.36 7.01 17.78
N ARG A 98 -9.19 6.91 18.39
CA ARG A 98 -7.93 7.48 17.90
C ARG A 98 -6.76 6.55 18.17
N VAL A 99 -5.67 6.73 17.40
CA VAL A 99 -4.41 6.04 17.64
C VAL A 99 -3.87 6.31 19.04
N SER A 100 -4.04 7.53 19.56
CA SER A 100 -3.60 7.90 20.91
C SER A 100 -4.33 7.15 22.05
N ASP A 101 -5.43 6.48 21.76
CA ASP A 101 -6.15 5.65 22.73
C ASP A 101 -5.51 4.26 22.89
N LEU A 102 -4.61 3.87 21.97
CA LEU A 102 -3.90 2.60 22.01
C LEU A 102 -2.75 2.65 23.02
N ASP A 103 -2.40 1.49 23.57
CA ASP A 103 -1.20 1.36 24.39
C ASP A 103 0.08 1.56 23.56
N PRO A 104 0.98 2.47 23.95
CA PRO A 104 2.22 2.72 23.20
C PRO A 104 3.11 1.49 23.03
N GLU A 105 3.20 0.64 24.02
CA GLU A 105 4.00 -0.59 23.94
C GLU A 105 3.39 -1.58 22.95
N TRP A 106 2.07 -1.73 22.95
CA TRP A 106 1.37 -2.52 21.95
C TRP A 106 1.63 -1.98 20.52
N CYS A 107 1.61 -0.67 20.34
CA CYS A 107 1.92 -0.03 19.05
C CYS A 107 3.35 -0.34 18.60
N ARG A 108 4.31 -0.28 19.53
CA ARG A 108 5.71 -0.62 19.29
C ARG A 108 5.85 -2.07 18.84
N GLU A 109 5.29 -3.00 19.58
CA GLU A 109 5.33 -4.43 19.25
C GLU A 109 4.67 -4.73 17.89
N MET A 110 3.53 -4.11 17.62
CA MET A 110 2.83 -4.28 16.36
C MET A 110 3.66 -3.81 15.17
N LEU A 111 4.29 -2.64 15.28
CA LEU A 111 5.17 -2.11 14.25
C LEU A 111 6.39 -3.02 14.03
N LEU A 112 7.02 -3.50 15.10
CA LEU A 112 8.18 -4.39 15.01
C LEU A 112 7.87 -5.72 14.35
N ARG A 113 6.65 -6.23 14.47
CA ARG A 113 6.21 -7.44 13.74
C ARG A 113 6.14 -7.25 12.23
N HIS A 114 6.12 -6.00 11.76
CA HIS A 114 6.05 -5.63 10.35
C HIS A 114 7.38 -5.11 9.80
N VAL A 115 8.44 -5.20 10.58
CA VAL A 115 9.79 -4.76 10.20
C VAL A 115 10.75 -5.94 10.17
N ILE A 116 11.55 -6.01 9.12
CA ILE A 116 12.68 -6.94 8.97
C ILE A 116 13.95 -6.15 8.70
#